data_47b72dca8e0d43d4508c3dcb19f475ea
#
_entry.id   47b72dca8e0d43d4508c3dcb19f475ea
#
_cell.length_a   1.000
_cell.length_b   1.000
_cell.length_c   1.000
_cell.angle_alpha   90.00
_cell.angle_beta   90.00
_cell.angle_gamma   90.00
#
_symmetry.space_group_name_H-M   'P 1'
#
loop_
_entity.id
_entity.type
_entity.pdbx_description
1 polymer ?
#
loop_
_entity_poly.entity_id
_entity_poly.type
_entity_poly.pdbx_seq_one_letter_code
_entity_poly.pdbx_strand_id
1 'polypeptide(L)'
;MKLSSITIGLGYILFAISVSASQTCEAPYHSALPKYTYKLDKVLEVNGRQGITTDGNHLYVSGSKSLAKYDMNGKLIKENKDPFVGYQKEANHIGDIDIYNNELYVSSEWFDAGVGKNIQIAIHDPDTLA
;
A
#
# COMPACT_ATOMS: atom_id res chain seq x y z
N MET A 1 -32.12 -74.01 -31.61
CA MET A 1 -32.06 -73.37 -30.30
C MET A 1 -30.73 -72.68 -30.14
N LYS A 2 -30.58 -71.34 -30.21
CA LYS A 2 -29.34 -70.58 -30.01
C LYS A 2 -29.47 -69.91 -28.67
N LEU A 3 -28.59 -70.23 -27.73
CA LEU A 3 -28.40 -69.49 -26.46
C LEU A 3 -27.60 -68.26 -26.74
N SER A 4 -28.12 -67.09 -26.38
CA SER A 4 -27.41 -65.81 -26.35
C SER A 4 -26.89 -65.61 -24.96
N SER A 5 -25.53 -65.51 -24.84
CA SER A 5 -24.88 -65.09 -23.61
C SER A 5 -24.99 -63.58 -23.43
N ILE A 6 -25.50 -63.16 -22.31
CA ILE A 6 -25.48 -61.73 -21.89
C ILE A 6 -24.29 -61.51 -21.00
N THR A 7 -23.35 -60.68 -21.48
CA THR A 7 -22.18 -60.25 -20.67
C THR A 7 -22.55 -58.93 -19.98
N ILE A 8 -22.65 -58.97 -18.65
CA ILE A 8 -22.87 -57.78 -17.84
C ILE A 8 -21.49 -57.19 -17.54
N GLY A 9 -21.19 -56.05 -18.16
CA GLY A 9 -20.00 -55.27 -17.87
C GLY A 9 -20.17 -54.44 -16.59
N LEU A 10 -19.34 -54.76 -15.58
CA LEU A 10 -19.29 -54.01 -14.31
C LEU A 10 -18.43 -52.77 -14.54
N GLY A 11 -19.06 -51.60 -14.72
CA GLY A 11 -18.37 -50.33 -14.83
C GLY A 11 -17.94 -49.80 -13.46
N TYR A 12 -16.65 -49.76 -13.21
CA TYR A 12 -16.09 -49.07 -12.03
C TYR A 12 -16.07 -47.56 -12.29
N ILE A 13 -16.89 -46.81 -11.54
CA ILE A 13 -16.83 -45.36 -11.51
C ILE A 13 -15.78 -44.96 -10.51
N LEU A 14 -14.62 -44.52 -11.01
CA LEU A 14 -13.57 -43.88 -10.19
C LEU A 14 -13.99 -42.44 -9.86
N PHE A 15 -14.40 -42.21 -8.62
CA PHE A 15 -14.55 -40.87 -8.10
C PHE A 15 -13.16 -40.30 -7.80
N ALA A 16 -12.68 -39.34 -8.61
CA ALA A 16 -11.52 -38.54 -8.30
C ALA A 16 -11.90 -37.50 -7.23
N ILE A 17 -11.48 -37.72 -6.01
CA ILE A 17 -11.59 -36.73 -4.93
C ILE A 17 -10.47 -35.71 -5.15
N SER A 18 -10.82 -34.52 -5.65
CA SER A 18 -9.91 -33.38 -5.73
C SER A 18 -9.72 -32.82 -4.33
N VAL A 19 -8.63 -33.16 -3.67
CA VAL A 19 -8.21 -32.48 -2.44
C VAL A 19 -7.61 -31.14 -2.84
N SER A 20 -8.38 -30.06 -2.70
CA SER A 20 -7.83 -28.70 -2.75
C SER A 20 -7.00 -28.50 -1.49
N ALA A 21 -5.69 -28.59 -1.61
CA ALA A 21 -4.78 -28.11 -0.57
C ALA A 21 -4.92 -26.58 -0.51
N SER A 22 -5.55 -26.07 0.55
CA SER A 22 -5.46 -24.66 0.86
C SER A 22 -4.00 -24.38 1.24
N GLN A 23 -3.26 -23.72 0.35
CA GLN A 23 -1.97 -23.14 0.71
C GLN A 23 -2.24 -22.02 1.71
N THR A 24 -2.05 -22.33 3.00
CA THR A 24 -1.86 -21.28 3.99
C THR A 24 -0.54 -20.60 3.68
N CYS A 25 -0.59 -19.35 3.21
CA CYS A 25 0.59 -18.48 3.19
C CYS A 25 0.99 -18.23 4.66
N GLU A 26 1.72 -19.15 5.26
CA GLU A 26 2.50 -18.82 6.44
C GLU A 26 3.66 -17.94 5.98
N ALA A 27 3.54 -16.66 6.24
CA ALA A 27 4.63 -15.73 5.99
C ALA A 27 5.81 -16.09 6.91
N PRO A 28 6.95 -16.56 6.38
CA PRO A 28 8.09 -16.97 7.20
C PRO A 28 8.84 -15.78 7.83
N TYR A 29 8.23 -14.60 7.81
CA TYR A 29 8.91 -13.35 8.12
C TYR A 29 9.11 -13.03 9.61
N HIS A 30 8.35 -13.63 10.51
CA HIS A 30 8.39 -13.19 11.91
C HIS A 30 9.52 -13.76 12.76
N SER A 31 10.17 -14.84 12.34
CA SER A 31 11.24 -15.46 13.14
C SER A 31 12.66 -15.00 12.76
N ALA A 32 12.83 -14.33 11.61
CA ALA A 32 14.15 -13.97 11.07
C ALA A 32 14.49 -12.47 11.17
N LEU A 33 13.56 -11.62 11.60
CA LEU A 33 13.85 -10.20 11.77
C LEU A 33 14.72 -9.98 13.01
N PRO A 34 15.81 -9.23 12.90
CA PRO A 34 16.62 -8.89 14.05
C PRO A 34 15.76 -8.14 15.09
N LYS A 35 15.95 -8.45 16.37
CA LYS A 35 15.32 -7.69 17.44
C LYS A 35 15.95 -6.30 17.50
N TYR A 36 15.22 -5.28 17.07
CA TYR A 36 15.64 -3.90 17.21
C TYR A 36 15.23 -3.37 18.59
N THR A 37 16.14 -2.64 19.23
CA THR A 37 15.82 -1.83 20.40
C THR A 37 15.63 -0.40 19.92
N TYR A 38 14.43 0.13 20.07
CA TYR A 38 14.12 1.52 19.68
C TYR A 38 14.32 2.43 20.88
N LYS A 39 14.96 3.57 20.63
CA LYS A 39 15.14 4.64 21.59
C LYS A 39 14.61 5.94 20.95
N LEU A 40 13.81 6.68 21.70
CA LEU A 40 13.42 8.02 21.28
C LEU A 40 14.66 8.92 21.25
N ASP A 41 14.97 9.45 20.08
CA ASP A 41 16.09 10.38 19.87
C ASP A 41 15.61 11.83 20.05
N LYS A 42 14.61 12.24 19.27
CA LYS A 42 14.07 13.58 19.32
C LYS A 42 12.61 13.62 18.86
N VAL A 43 11.92 14.69 19.21
CA VAL A 43 10.58 15.00 18.70
C VAL A 43 10.69 16.29 17.88
N LEU A 44 10.11 16.29 16.68
CA LEU A 44 10.05 17.45 15.81
C LEU A 44 8.58 17.86 15.61
N GLU A 45 8.32 19.16 15.70
CA GLU A 45 7.01 19.71 15.37
C GLU A 45 6.91 19.93 13.85
N VAL A 46 5.98 19.24 13.20
CA VAL A 46 5.75 19.32 11.77
C VAL A 46 4.26 19.44 11.44
N ASN A 47 3.94 20.04 10.30
CA ASN A 47 2.57 20.16 9.82
C ASN A 47 2.19 18.89 9.04
N GLY A 48 1.33 18.05 9.62
CA GLY A 48 0.82 16.85 8.98
C GLY A 48 0.66 15.71 9.98
N ARG A 49 -0.26 14.78 9.65
CA ARG A 49 -0.60 13.65 10.53
C ARG A 49 -0.93 12.38 9.74
N GLN A 50 -0.73 12.38 8.42
CA GLN A 50 -1.13 11.26 7.58
C GLN A 50 0.04 10.32 7.28
N GLY A 51 1.14 10.84 6.74
CA GLY A 51 2.29 10.04 6.41
C GLY A 51 3.59 10.81 6.60
N ILE A 52 4.68 10.06 6.72
CA ILE A 52 6.04 10.59 6.79
C ILE A 52 7.00 9.64 6.08
N THR A 53 7.89 10.19 5.26
CA THR A 53 8.98 9.46 4.63
C THR A 53 10.26 10.30 4.58
N THR A 54 11.38 9.70 4.17
CA THR A 54 12.66 10.37 4.11
C THR A 54 13.53 9.87 2.96
N ASP A 55 14.28 10.78 2.35
CA ASP A 55 15.37 10.47 1.40
C ASP A 55 16.74 10.35 2.09
N GLY A 56 16.77 10.40 3.43
CA GLY A 56 17.98 10.42 4.24
C GLY A 56 18.53 11.82 4.52
N ASN A 57 18.12 12.84 3.75
CA ASN A 57 18.55 14.24 3.91
C ASN A 57 17.39 15.16 4.30
N HIS A 58 16.17 14.77 3.98
CA HIS A 58 14.96 15.53 4.23
C HIS A 58 13.86 14.61 4.79
N LEU A 59 12.92 15.23 5.49
CA LEU A 59 11.67 14.62 5.89
C LEU A 59 10.54 15.15 5.00
N TYR A 60 9.72 14.26 4.50
CA TYR A 60 8.51 14.58 3.76
C TYR A 60 7.31 14.19 4.61
N VAL A 61 6.38 15.10 4.79
CA VAL A 61 5.23 14.91 5.67
C VAL A 61 3.96 15.27 4.94
N SER A 62 2.94 14.42 5.01
CA SER A 62 1.62 14.71 4.47
C SER A 62 0.63 15.08 5.56
N GLY A 63 -0.15 16.11 5.28
CA GLY A 63 -1.44 16.35 5.90
C GLY A 63 -2.56 15.83 5.00
N SER A 64 -3.81 15.90 5.44
CA SER A 64 -4.95 15.45 4.63
C SER A 64 -5.06 16.19 3.29
N LYS A 65 -4.53 17.42 3.18
CA LYS A 65 -4.61 18.27 1.99
C LYS A 65 -3.34 19.07 1.73
N SER A 66 -2.20 18.59 2.22
CA SER A 66 -0.93 19.28 2.05
C SER A 66 0.24 18.31 2.01
N LEU A 67 1.31 18.73 1.37
CA LEU A 67 2.61 18.08 1.39
C LEU A 67 3.63 19.09 1.91
N ALA A 68 4.57 18.65 2.74
CA ALA A 68 5.60 19.50 3.27
C ALA A 68 6.96 18.78 3.29
N LYS A 69 8.03 19.52 2.96
CA LYS A 69 9.43 19.09 3.01
C LYS A 69 10.15 19.85 4.11
N TYR A 70 10.86 19.13 4.96
CA TYR A 70 11.62 19.66 6.07
C TYR A 70 13.09 19.21 5.97
N ASP A 71 14.00 19.97 6.58
CA ASP A 71 15.32 19.45 6.88
C ASP A 71 15.26 18.44 8.06
N MET A 72 16.37 17.76 8.33
CA MET A 72 16.47 16.76 9.40
C MET A 72 16.37 17.36 10.81
N ASN A 73 16.29 18.69 10.95
CA ASN A 73 16.07 19.40 12.22
C ASN A 73 14.63 19.89 12.39
N GLY A 74 13.76 19.62 11.40
CA GLY A 74 12.35 20.02 11.43
C GLY A 74 12.10 21.45 10.92
N LYS A 75 13.08 22.09 10.28
CA LYS A 75 12.88 23.39 9.65
C LYS A 75 12.17 23.19 8.32
N LEU A 76 11.03 23.85 8.13
CA LEU A 76 10.27 23.83 6.88
C LEU A 76 11.10 24.40 5.73
N ILE A 77 11.22 23.63 4.65
CA ILE A 77 11.89 24.01 3.40
C ILE A 77 10.84 24.39 2.36
N LYS A 78 9.81 23.56 2.18
CA LYS A 78 8.79 23.72 1.15
C LYS A 78 7.45 23.20 1.66
N GLU A 79 6.36 23.82 1.20
CA GLU A 79 5.00 23.35 1.44
C GLU A 79 4.18 23.48 0.15
N ASN A 80 3.39 22.46 -0.18
CA ASN A 80 2.34 22.50 -1.18
C ASN A 80 0.98 22.35 -0.49
N LYS A 81 0.14 23.40 -0.54
CA LYS A 81 -1.20 23.45 0.07
C LYS A 81 -2.32 23.07 -0.88
N ASP A 82 -1.98 22.81 -2.14
CA ASP A 82 -2.91 22.38 -3.18
C ASP A 82 -2.32 21.23 -4.01
N PRO A 83 -2.07 20.07 -3.36
CA PRO A 83 -1.36 18.95 -3.97
C PRO A 83 -2.17 18.21 -5.04
N PHE A 84 -3.48 18.45 -5.14
CA PHE A 84 -4.36 17.72 -6.05
C PHE A 84 -4.42 18.28 -7.47
N VAL A 85 -3.72 19.38 -7.73
CA VAL A 85 -3.66 19.97 -9.06
C VAL A 85 -3.05 19.00 -10.06
N GLY A 86 -3.75 18.79 -11.17
CA GLY A 86 -3.29 17.88 -12.23
C GLY A 86 -3.61 16.40 -12.01
N TYR A 87 -4.28 16.02 -10.94
CA TYR A 87 -4.70 14.64 -10.72
C TYR A 87 -5.72 14.19 -11.78
N GLN A 88 -5.61 12.93 -12.20
CA GLN A 88 -6.53 12.36 -13.20
C GLN A 88 -7.96 12.17 -12.65
N LYS A 89 -8.07 11.91 -11.37
CA LYS A 89 -9.35 11.80 -10.66
C LYS A 89 -9.38 12.81 -9.54
N GLU A 90 -10.56 13.34 -9.27
CA GLU A 90 -10.78 14.23 -8.12
C GLU A 90 -10.36 13.57 -6.83
N ALA A 91 -9.63 14.30 -6.00
CA ALA A 91 -9.22 13.91 -4.67
C ALA A 91 -9.34 15.08 -3.69
N ASN A 92 -9.56 14.78 -2.44
CA ASN A 92 -9.66 15.75 -1.36
C ASN A 92 -8.95 15.31 -0.07
N HIS A 93 -8.31 14.14 -0.12
CA HIS A 93 -7.64 13.54 1.02
C HIS A 93 -6.38 12.80 0.58
N ILE A 94 -5.30 13.06 1.28
CA ILE A 94 -4.04 12.31 1.19
C ILE A 94 -3.99 11.35 2.36
N GLY A 95 -3.57 10.12 2.10
CA GLY A 95 -3.20 9.14 3.10
C GLY A 95 -1.69 9.15 3.37
N ASP A 96 -1.06 8.00 3.21
CA ASP A 96 0.36 7.83 3.40
C ASP A 96 1.19 8.25 2.18
N ILE A 97 2.48 8.49 2.40
CA ILE A 97 3.45 8.86 1.37
C ILE A 97 4.71 8.04 1.49
N ASP A 98 5.38 7.81 0.37
CA ASP A 98 6.70 7.18 0.34
C ASP A 98 7.58 7.81 -0.74
N ILE A 99 8.90 7.68 -0.60
CA ILE A 99 9.87 8.16 -1.58
C ILE A 99 10.71 7.01 -2.11
N TYR A 100 10.79 6.90 -3.43
CA TYR A 100 11.58 5.89 -4.11
C TYR A 100 12.13 6.44 -5.43
N ASN A 101 13.39 6.20 -5.72
CA ASN A 101 14.06 6.65 -6.95
C ASN A 101 13.88 8.16 -7.23
N ASN A 102 13.93 9.00 -6.20
CA ASN A 102 13.71 10.44 -6.30
C ASN A 102 12.31 10.84 -6.83
N GLU A 103 11.31 10.01 -6.55
CA GLU A 103 9.90 10.26 -6.81
C GLU A 103 9.13 10.14 -5.50
N LEU A 104 8.25 11.09 -5.21
CA LEU A 104 7.40 11.07 -4.02
C LEU A 104 6.03 10.49 -4.39
N TYR A 105 5.76 9.29 -3.92
CA TYR A 105 4.49 8.57 -4.11
C TYR A 105 3.48 9.00 -3.05
N VAL A 106 2.34 9.48 -3.49
CA VAL A 106 1.30 10.04 -2.63
C VAL A 106 0.00 9.26 -2.84
N SER A 107 -0.43 8.52 -1.82
CA SER A 107 -1.74 7.88 -1.84
C SER A 107 -2.84 8.92 -1.62
N SER A 108 -3.87 8.91 -2.44
CA SER A 108 -4.95 9.89 -2.37
C SER A 108 -6.29 9.32 -2.78
N GLU A 109 -7.35 9.96 -2.29
CA GLU A 109 -8.72 9.57 -2.54
C GLU A 109 -9.66 10.78 -2.46
N TRP A 110 -10.88 10.62 -2.96
CA TRP A 110 -12.00 11.44 -2.56
C TRP A 110 -12.66 10.79 -1.35
N PHE A 111 -12.50 11.41 -0.18
CA PHE A 111 -13.07 10.93 1.07
C PHE A 111 -14.31 11.76 1.42
N ASP A 112 -15.43 11.06 1.60
CA ASP A 112 -16.71 11.65 1.99
C ASP A 112 -17.52 10.69 2.86
N ALA A 113 -18.09 11.17 3.95
CA ALA A 113 -18.94 10.41 4.87
C ALA A 113 -18.40 9.03 5.29
N GLY A 114 -17.07 8.91 5.46
CA GLY A 114 -16.43 7.67 5.86
C GLY A 114 -16.14 6.69 4.72
N VAL A 115 -16.36 7.11 3.47
CA VAL A 115 -16.14 6.28 2.28
C VAL A 115 -15.09 6.92 1.36
N GLY A 116 -14.04 6.16 1.02
CA GLY A 116 -13.05 6.54 0.01
C GLY A 116 -13.50 6.16 -1.39
N LYS A 117 -13.35 7.10 -2.33
CA LYS A 117 -13.59 6.90 -3.78
C LYS A 117 -12.38 7.42 -4.56
N ASN A 118 -12.29 7.07 -5.84
CA ASN A 118 -11.21 7.54 -6.70
C ASN A 118 -9.80 7.27 -6.14
N ILE A 119 -9.63 6.16 -5.42
CA ILE A 119 -8.34 5.78 -4.85
C ILE A 119 -7.30 5.73 -5.95
N GLN A 120 -6.19 6.46 -5.75
CA GLN A 120 -5.10 6.58 -6.72
C GLN A 120 -3.78 6.85 -6.00
N ILE A 121 -2.69 6.62 -6.71
CA ILE A 121 -1.35 7.05 -6.32
C ILE A 121 -0.91 8.10 -7.32
N ALA A 122 -0.55 9.28 -6.83
CA ALA A 122 0.07 10.32 -7.63
C ALA A 122 1.58 10.32 -7.37
N ILE A 123 2.36 10.70 -8.38
CA ILE A 123 3.80 10.86 -8.27
C ILE A 123 4.09 12.35 -8.30
N HIS A 124 4.74 12.84 -7.26
CA HIS A 124 5.16 14.22 -7.11
C HIS A 124 6.68 14.33 -7.22
N ASP A 125 7.12 15.45 -7.73
CA ASP A 125 8.53 15.82 -7.69
C ASP A 125 8.91 16.21 -6.24
N PRO A 126 9.91 15.58 -5.61
CA PRO A 126 10.24 15.81 -4.21
C PRO A 126 10.86 17.17 -3.92
N ASP A 127 11.30 17.92 -4.94
CA ASP A 127 11.87 19.25 -4.76
C ASP A 127 10.81 20.35 -4.84
N THR A 128 9.86 20.19 -5.71
CA THR A 128 8.78 21.15 -5.90
C THR A 128 7.51 20.80 -5.13
N LEU A 129 7.30 19.52 -4.81
CA LEU A 129 6.09 18.91 -4.25
C LEU A 129 4.87 19.04 -5.19
N ALA A 130 5.09 19.22 -6.50
CA ALA A 130 4.06 19.34 -7.53
C ALA A 130 3.92 18.06 -8.35
#